data_0a0d3f82ca23037aedb8527ed51964e1
#
_entry.id   0a0d3f82ca23037aedb8527ed51964e1
#
_cell.length_a   1.000
_cell.length_b   1.000
_cell.length_c   1.000
_cell.angle_alpha   90.00
_cell.angle_beta   90.00
_cell.angle_gamma   90.00
#
_symmetry.space_group_name_H-M   'P 1'
#
loop_
_entity.id
_entity.type
_entity.pdbx_description
1 polymer ?
#
loop_
_entity_poly.entity_id
_entity_poly.type
_entity_poly.pdbx_seq_one_letter_code
_entity_poly.pdbx_strand_id
1 'polypeptide(L)'
;MTNVNAQQIKVLRIINRFNVGGPVYNVTYLSKYLPDNYETKLVGGCATDTEHDARYILDHHGISAEVLPSMSRKISLFSDVQTLVRLMRIIKKFKPDLVHTHASKAGILGRIAARIMGVPVIVHTYHGHVFHGYFHPVINRMVILIERLLGKFTTMVITISSAQHAEIIDKYHIVPKEKACVIPLGFDLSRFEASKANRESIRHAYNLKSHQTAVAIVGRLAPIKNHYLFIDAAALTHQQYPEDFMFYIVGDGELRESLKTYVCTNYPQLINSLVFKSWVTDMTECYPAMDMVCLTSFNEGTPVSLIEAQASGIPVISTNVGGVKDIIDENQTGIILQGKSADELSKYLVELHLNKNLRVKMSQNACNFVQEQFSYQRLVTDVDQLYTSLLANE
;
A
#
# COMPACT_ATOMS: atom_id res chain seq x y z
N MET A 1 -12.18 -43.73 11.18
CA MET A 1 -12.48 -42.67 10.24
C MET A 1 -11.18 -42.33 9.57
N THR A 2 -11.01 -42.79 8.33
CA THR A 2 -9.79 -42.72 7.55
C THR A 2 -9.52 -41.25 7.15
N ASN A 3 -8.44 -40.66 7.69
CA ASN A 3 -7.86 -39.45 7.18
C ASN A 3 -7.48 -39.67 5.70
N VAL A 4 -8.32 -39.27 4.79
CA VAL A 4 -7.93 -39.04 3.41
C VAL A 4 -6.89 -37.92 3.48
N ASN A 5 -5.62 -38.26 3.20
CA ASN A 5 -4.56 -37.30 2.96
C ASN A 5 -5.02 -36.42 1.79
N ALA A 6 -5.71 -35.34 2.06
CA ALA A 6 -5.99 -34.30 1.06
C ALA A 6 -4.61 -33.81 0.57
N GLN A 7 -4.32 -34.03 -0.69
CA GLN A 7 -3.06 -33.60 -1.30
C GLN A 7 -2.91 -32.09 -1.07
N GLN A 8 -1.82 -31.67 -0.42
CA GLN A 8 -1.58 -30.26 -0.17
C GLN A 8 -1.39 -29.52 -1.49
N ILE A 9 -2.08 -28.39 -1.66
CA ILE A 9 -1.95 -27.49 -2.80
C ILE A 9 -0.63 -26.72 -2.67
N LYS A 10 0.26 -26.87 -3.64
CA LYS A 10 1.58 -26.23 -3.64
C LYS A 10 1.57 -24.89 -4.35
N VAL A 11 1.81 -23.82 -3.62
CA VAL A 11 1.85 -22.45 -4.12
C VAL A 11 3.29 -21.91 -4.11
N LEU A 12 3.85 -21.63 -5.30
CA LEU A 12 5.10 -20.91 -5.42
C LEU A 12 4.83 -19.41 -5.56
N ARG A 13 5.21 -18.62 -4.55
CA ARG A 13 5.04 -17.19 -4.52
C ARG A 13 6.35 -16.48 -4.82
N ILE A 14 6.34 -15.58 -5.82
CA ILE A 14 7.54 -14.92 -6.32
C ILE A 14 7.37 -13.40 -6.21
N ILE A 15 8.24 -12.74 -5.44
CA ILE A 15 8.27 -11.28 -5.29
C ILE A 15 9.59 -10.69 -5.81
N ASN A 16 9.56 -9.47 -6.31
CA ASN A 16 10.75 -8.86 -6.90
C ASN A 16 11.89 -8.67 -5.87
N ARG A 17 11.60 -8.07 -4.71
CA ARG A 17 12.56 -7.82 -3.62
C ARG A 17 11.86 -7.77 -2.27
N PHE A 18 12.61 -8.12 -1.24
CA PHE A 18 12.18 -7.96 0.16
C PHE A 18 12.55 -6.57 0.68
N ASN A 19 11.92 -5.52 0.13
CA ASN A 19 12.04 -4.15 0.60
C ASN A 19 10.74 -3.69 1.27
N VAL A 20 10.83 -2.81 2.27
CA VAL A 20 9.66 -2.34 3.03
C VAL A 20 8.62 -1.72 2.10
N GLY A 21 7.38 -2.22 2.20
CA GLY A 21 6.25 -1.76 1.42
C GLY A 21 5.08 -2.75 1.37
N GLY A 22 3.94 -2.31 0.88
CA GLY A 22 2.71 -3.12 0.77
C GLY A 22 2.87 -4.51 0.15
N PRO A 23 3.67 -4.68 -0.91
CA PRO A 23 3.89 -6.01 -1.52
C PRO A 23 4.45 -7.06 -0.57
N VAL A 24 5.38 -6.69 0.33
CA VAL A 24 5.98 -7.63 1.28
C VAL A 24 4.98 -8.05 2.35
N TYR A 25 4.20 -7.12 2.89
CA TYR A 25 3.10 -7.47 3.81
C TYR A 25 2.09 -8.42 3.14
N ASN A 26 1.71 -8.13 1.89
CA ASN A 26 0.79 -8.98 1.13
C ASN A 26 1.30 -10.43 1.00
N VAL A 27 2.55 -10.62 0.54
CA VAL A 27 3.10 -11.98 0.39
C VAL A 27 3.33 -12.66 1.74
N THR A 28 3.66 -11.92 2.78
CA THR A 28 3.83 -12.44 4.14
C THR A 28 2.53 -12.99 4.69
N TYR A 29 1.47 -12.18 4.66
CA TYR A 29 0.15 -12.61 5.16
C TYR A 29 -0.42 -13.78 4.37
N LEU A 30 -0.33 -13.74 3.05
CA LEU A 30 -0.75 -14.87 2.21
C LEU A 30 0.09 -16.13 2.41
N SER A 31 1.38 -16.01 2.78
CA SER A 31 2.22 -17.17 3.06
C SER A 31 1.99 -17.73 4.46
N LYS A 32 1.52 -16.91 5.41
CA LYS A 32 1.31 -17.30 6.80
C LYS A 32 -0.10 -17.83 7.07
N TYR A 33 -1.10 -17.17 6.50
CA TYR A 33 -2.49 -17.31 6.95
C TYR A 33 -3.42 -18.01 5.94
N LEU A 34 -2.93 -18.43 4.77
CA LEU A 34 -3.71 -19.38 3.95
C LEU A 34 -3.99 -20.66 4.74
N PRO A 35 -5.13 -21.33 4.50
CA PRO A 35 -5.48 -22.58 5.16
C PRO A 35 -4.38 -23.65 5.09
N ASP A 36 -4.39 -24.58 6.06
CA ASP A 36 -3.36 -25.62 6.23
C ASP A 36 -3.24 -26.61 5.06
N ASN A 37 -4.23 -26.64 4.17
CA ASN A 37 -4.18 -27.41 2.91
C ASN A 37 -3.24 -26.80 1.86
N TYR A 38 -2.65 -25.61 2.11
CA TYR A 38 -1.65 -24.99 1.23
C TYR A 38 -0.22 -25.19 1.75
N GLU A 39 0.67 -25.61 0.87
CA GLU A 39 2.11 -25.57 1.08
C GLU A 39 2.68 -24.38 0.27
N THR A 40 3.08 -23.29 0.94
CA THR A 40 3.60 -22.09 0.28
C THR A 40 5.11 -22.03 0.34
N LYS A 41 5.76 -21.87 -0.84
CA LYS A 41 7.17 -21.51 -0.96
C LYS A 41 7.30 -20.06 -1.44
N LEU A 42 7.96 -19.22 -0.63
CA LEU A 42 8.21 -17.81 -0.94
C LEU A 42 9.62 -17.62 -1.49
N VAL A 43 9.75 -16.90 -2.60
CA VAL A 43 11.02 -16.62 -3.30
C VAL A 43 11.08 -15.14 -3.68
N GLY A 44 12.23 -14.49 -3.49
CA GLY A 44 12.39 -13.09 -3.88
C GLY A 44 13.84 -12.62 -3.93
N GLY A 45 14.07 -11.39 -4.40
CA GLY A 45 15.39 -10.75 -4.45
C GLY A 45 15.73 -10.01 -3.17
N CYS A 46 16.99 -9.54 -3.06
CA CYS A 46 17.45 -8.68 -1.98
C CYS A 46 16.95 -7.24 -2.15
N ALA A 47 16.75 -6.53 -1.04
CA ALA A 47 16.70 -5.08 -1.04
C ALA A 47 18.01 -4.49 -1.55
N THR A 48 17.98 -3.29 -2.12
CA THR A 48 19.20 -2.56 -2.52
C THR A 48 19.75 -1.75 -1.34
N ASP A 49 20.99 -1.30 -1.42
CA ASP A 49 21.66 -0.52 -0.36
C ASP A 49 20.92 0.78 0.02
N THR A 50 20.05 1.27 -0.87
CA THR A 50 19.22 2.47 -0.66
C THR A 50 17.82 2.15 -0.15
N GLU A 51 17.49 0.88 0.05
CA GLU A 51 16.17 0.42 0.49
C GLU A 51 16.30 -0.27 1.86
N HIS A 52 15.30 -0.11 2.72
CA HIS A 52 15.22 -0.84 3.97
C HIS A 52 14.81 -2.30 3.71
N ASP A 53 15.60 -3.22 4.24
CA ASP A 53 15.33 -4.66 4.17
C ASP A 53 14.08 -5.00 5.00
N ALA A 54 13.13 -5.68 4.38
CA ALA A 54 11.86 -6.06 4.99
C ALA A 54 11.84 -7.52 5.47
N ARG A 55 12.97 -8.24 5.48
CA ARG A 55 13.00 -9.64 5.94
C ARG A 55 12.63 -9.78 7.42
N TYR A 56 12.85 -8.74 8.23
CA TYR A 56 12.37 -8.72 9.62
C TYR A 56 10.85 -8.93 9.73
N ILE A 57 10.06 -8.53 8.71
CA ILE A 57 8.61 -8.77 8.67
C ILE A 57 8.33 -10.26 8.48
N LEU A 58 9.09 -10.93 7.61
CA LEU A 58 8.98 -12.37 7.39
C LEU A 58 9.36 -13.14 8.65
N ASP A 59 10.49 -12.76 9.27
CA ASP A 59 11.01 -13.37 10.50
C ASP A 59 10.00 -13.24 11.66
N HIS A 60 9.40 -12.06 11.82
CA HIS A 60 8.36 -11.82 12.83
C HIS A 60 7.16 -12.77 12.66
N HIS A 61 6.80 -13.09 11.43
CA HIS A 61 5.71 -14.03 11.13
C HIS A 61 6.16 -15.50 11.00
N GLY A 62 7.44 -15.79 11.21
CA GLY A 62 8.00 -17.14 11.08
C GLY A 62 7.99 -17.68 9.65
N ILE A 63 8.09 -16.80 8.65
CA ILE A 63 8.10 -17.16 7.22
C ILE A 63 9.54 -17.28 6.73
N SER A 64 9.88 -18.45 6.20
CA SER A 64 11.14 -18.69 5.48
C SER A 64 11.00 -18.33 4.01
N ALA A 65 11.96 -17.56 3.48
CA ALA A 65 11.98 -17.21 2.07
C ALA A 65 13.32 -17.57 1.42
N GLU A 66 13.28 -18.09 0.19
CA GLU A 66 14.49 -18.31 -0.61
C GLU A 66 14.90 -17.02 -1.32
N VAL A 67 16.09 -16.51 -1.00
CA VAL A 67 16.61 -15.25 -1.56
C VAL A 67 17.38 -15.55 -2.85
N LEU A 68 17.03 -14.82 -3.92
CA LEU A 68 17.69 -14.87 -5.23
C LEU A 68 18.53 -13.61 -5.45
N PRO A 69 19.87 -13.61 -5.21
CA PRO A 69 20.71 -12.43 -5.39
C PRO A 69 20.70 -11.87 -6.82
N SER A 70 20.45 -12.72 -7.82
CA SER A 70 20.33 -12.30 -9.23
C SER A 70 19.05 -11.54 -9.55
N MET A 71 18.02 -11.62 -8.69
CA MET A 71 16.76 -10.89 -8.87
C MET A 71 16.88 -9.49 -8.24
N SER A 72 17.35 -8.53 -9.04
CA SER A 72 17.56 -7.14 -8.63
C SER A 72 16.65 -6.16 -9.39
N ARG A 73 16.60 -4.89 -8.95
CA ARG A 73 15.84 -3.83 -9.64
C ARG A 73 16.39 -3.54 -11.04
N LYS A 74 17.70 -3.59 -11.20
CA LYS A 74 18.37 -3.28 -12.47
C LYS A 74 18.04 -4.33 -13.52
N ILE A 75 17.76 -3.89 -14.75
CA ILE A 75 17.62 -4.78 -15.90
C ILE A 75 19.03 -5.18 -16.32
N SER A 76 19.30 -6.47 -16.29
CA SER A 76 20.58 -7.06 -16.68
C SER A 76 20.31 -8.42 -17.31
N LEU A 77 20.57 -8.54 -18.61
CA LEU A 77 20.27 -9.76 -19.36
C LEU A 77 20.89 -11.00 -18.72
N PHE A 78 22.14 -10.91 -18.28
CA PHE A 78 22.85 -12.04 -17.65
C PHE A 78 22.19 -12.45 -16.32
N SER A 79 21.93 -11.47 -15.41
CA SER A 79 21.28 -11.73 -14.11
C SER A 79 19.85 -12.23 -14.30
N ASP A 80 19.15 -11.74 -15.32
CA ASP A 80 17.76 -12.10 -15.60
C ASP A 80 17.65 -13.53 -16.13
N VAL A 81 18.56 -13.95 -17.03
CA VAL A 81 18.67 -15.34 -17.48
C VAL A 81 19.06 -16.26 -16.32
N GLN A 82 20.01 -15.87 -15.47
CA GLN A 82 20.38 -16.64 -14.29
C GLN A 82 19.18 -16.80 -13.33
N THR A 83 18.41 -15.74 -13.10
CA THR A 83 17.19 -15.77 -12.29
C THR A 83 16.16 -16.71 -12.90
N LEU A 84 15.92 -16.62 -14.22
CA LEU A 84 14.98 -17.48 -14.94
C LEU A 84 15.33 -18.96 -14.77
N VAL A 85 16.60 -19.32 -15.00
CA VAL A 85 17.07 -20.70 -14.85
C VAL A 85 16.91 -21.18 -13.40
N ARG A 86 17.17 -20.31 -12.42
CA ARG A 86 17.00 -20.67 -11.01
C ARG A 86 15.53 -20.87 -10.65
N LEU A 87 14.62 -20.01 -11.11
CA LEU A 87 13.17 -20.19 -10.95
C LEU A 87 12.69 -21.51 -11.58
N MET A 88 13.13 -21.83 -12.78
CA MET A 88 12.79 -23.12 -13.42
C MET A 88 13.26 -24.33 -12.60
N ARG A 89 14.46 -24.27 -12.00
CA ARG A 89 14.96 -25.34 -11.10
C ARG A 89 14.11 -25.45 -9.83
N ILE A 90 13.69 -24.31 -9.25
CA ILE A 90 12.80 -24.28 -8.08
C ILE A 90 11.44 -24.91 -8.44
N ILE A 91 10.84 -24.51 -9.56
CA ILE A 91 9.58 -25.07 -10.05
C ILE A 91 9.71 -26.60 -10.27
N LYS A 92 10.78 -27.04 -10.92
CA LYS A 92 11.03 -28.47 -11.15
C LYS A 92 11.13 -29.28 -9.84
N LYS A 93 11.78 -28.70 -8.81
CA LYS A 93 11.96 -29.37 -7.50
C LYS A 93 10.68 -29.33 -6.65
N PHE A 94 10.03 -28.16 -6.58
CA PHE A 94 8.87 -27.93 -5.71
C PHE A 94 7.57 -28.48 -6.31
N LYS A 95 7.47 -28.50 -7.66
CA LYS A 95 6.29 -28.93 -8.44
C LYS A 95 5.01 -28.21 -7.98
N PRO A 96 4.95 -26.87 -8.09
CA PRO A 96 3.79 -26.11 -7.66
C PRO A 96 2.58 -26.38 -8.56
N ASP A 97 1.40 -26.47 -7.95
CA ASP A 97 0.11 -26.48 -8.63
C ASP A 97 -0.25 -25.05 -9.11
N LEU A 98 0.25 -24.04 -8.40
CA LEU A 98 0.01 -22.65 -8.71
C LEU A 98 1.29 -21.81 -8.51
N VAL A 99 1.58 -20.92 -9.49
CA VAL A 99 2.60 -19.86 -9.35
C VAL A 99 1.93 -18.52 -9.25
N HIS A 100 2.17 -17.79 -8.13
CA HIS A 100 1.70 -16.42 -7.93
C HIS A 100 2.86 -15.44 -7.91
N THR A 101 2.90 -14.56 -8.89
CA THR A 101 3.97 -13.56 -9.05
C THR A 101 3.52 -12.17 -8.63
N HIS A 102 4.43 -11.39 -8.00
CA HIS A 102 4.17 -10.05 -7.49
C HIS A 102 5.17 -9.04 -8.02
N ALA A 103 4.70 -7.90 -8.52
CA ALA A 103 5.48 -6.82 -9.13
C ALA A 103 6.14 -7.18 -10.47
N SER A 104 6.64 -6.15 -11.19
CA SER A 104 6.93 -6.22 -12.63
C SER A 104 7.97 -7.27 -13.02
N LYS A 105 9.20 -7.19 -12.47
CA LYS A 105 10.29 -8.07 -12.93
C LYS A 105 10.09 -9.52 -12.49
N ALA A 106 9.67 -9.75 -11.25
CA ALA A 106 9.27 -11.09 -10.79
C ALA A 106 8.07 -11.61 -11.57
N GLY A 107 7.14 -10.71 -11.94
CA GLY A 107 6.02 -11.00 -12.80
C GLY A 107 6.44 -11.52 -14.18
N ILE A 108 7.39 -10.86 -14.84
CA ILE A 108 7.90 -11.27 -16.16
C ILE A 108 8.61 -12.62 -16.05
N LEU A 109 9.65 -12.71 -15.23
CA LEU A 109 10.51 -13.89 -15.13
C LEU A 109 9.76 -15.09 -14.55
N GLY A 110 8.93 -14.87 -13.54
CA GLY A 110 8.17 -15.94 -12.88
C GLY A 110 7.09 -16.54 -13.79
N ARG A 111 6.33 -15.68 -14.51
CA ARG A 111 5.33 -16.17 -15.49
C ARG A 111 5.96 -16.93 -16.64
N ILE A 112 7.09 -16.44 -17.18
CA ILE A 112 7.84 -17.15 -18.22
C ILE A 112 8.33 -18.51 -17.70
N ALA A 113 8.96 -18.56 -16.51
CA ALA A 113 9.41 -19.81 -15.91
C ALA A 113 8.26 -20.80 -15.71
N ALA A 114 7.14 -20.34 -15.14
CA ALA A 114 5.95 -21.16 -14.91
C ALA A 114 5.38 -21.71 -16.22
N ARG A 115 5.29 -20.90 -17.26
CA ARG A 115 4.80 -21.33 -18.59
C ARG A 115 5.70 -22.39 -19.23
N ILE A 116 7.02 -22.18 -19.19
CA ILE A 116 7.99 -23.14 -19.75
C ILE A 116 7.95 -24.48 -19.00
N MET A 117 7.76 -24.41 -17.67
CA MET A 117 7.72 -25.60 -16.81
C MET A 117 6.35 -26.28 -16.74
N GLY A 118 5.33 -25.76 -17.45
CA GLY A 118 4.01 -26.36 -17.54
C GLY A 118 3.20 -26.27 -16.24
N VAL A 119 3.39 -25.19 -15.45
CA VAL A 119 2.57 -24.98 -14.24
C VAL A 119 1.13 -24.68 -14.67
N PRO A 120 0.11 -25.40 -14.13
CA PRO A 120 -1.27 -25.26 -14.61
C PRO A 120 -1.85 -23.87 -14.32
N VAL A 121 -1.73 -23.36 -13.10
CA VAL A 121 -2.32 -22.07 -12.71
C VAL A 121 -1.24 -21.01 -12.52
N ILE A 122 -1.36 -19.90 -13.26
CA ILE A 122 -0.43 -18.76 -13.21
C ILE A 122 -1.21 -17.49 -12.82
N VAL A 123 -0.95 -16.97 -11.62
CA VAL A 123 -1.56 -15.74 -11.10
C VAL A 123 -0.52 -14.61 -11.03
N HIS A 124 -0.94 -13.41 -11.32
CA HIS A 124 -0.08 -12.22 -11.20
C HIS A 124 -0.78 -11.07 -10.49
N THR A 125 -0.15 -10.50 -9.45
CA THR A 125 -0.64 -9.28 -8.77
C THR A 125 0.18 -8.05 -9.16
N TYR A 126 -0.50 -7.03 -9.67
CA TYR A 126 0.06 -5.69 -9.85
C TYR A 126 -0.04 -4.90 -8.53
N HIS A 127 1.09 -4.39 -8.00
CA HIS A 127 1.16 -3.66 -6.73
C HIS A 127 1.30 -2.13 -6.89
N GLY A 128 1.05 -1.60 -8.08
CA GLY A 128 1.14 -0.18 -8.36
C GLY A 128 1.12 0.11 -9.87
N HIS A 129 1.16 1.38 -10.21
CA HIS A 129 1.19 1.82 -11.59
C HIS A 129 2.56 1.56 -12.23
N VAL A 130 2.60 0.65 -13.20
CA VAL A 130 3.83 0.31 -13.93
C VAL A 130 4.01 1.19 -15.15
N PHE A 131 2.92 1.80 -15.66
CA PHE A 131 2.84 2.39 -16.99
C PHE A 131 2.88 3.92 -17.01
N HIS A 132 2.96 4.60 -15.86
CA HIS A 132 2.98 6.06 -15.78
C HIS A 132 4.23 6.60 -15.08
N GLY A 133 4.91 7.53 -15.74
CA GLY A 133 5.93 8.39 -15.11
C GLY A 133 7.29 7.75 -14.84
N TYR A 134 7.47 6.45 -15.10
CA TYR A 134 8.74 5.75 -14.81
C TYR A 134 9.65 5.61 -16.03
N PHE A 135 9.11 5.60 -17.24
CA PHE A 135 9.86 5.31 -18.45
C PHE A 135 9.53 6.28 -19.59
N HIS A 136 10.49 6.45 -20.50
CA HIS A 136 10.27 7.13 -21.78
C HIS A 136 9.11 6.45 -22.54
N PRO A 137 8.26 7.18 -23.29
CA PRO A 137 7.09 6.63 -23.98
C PRO A 137 7.33 5.37 -24.83
N VAL A 138 8.49 5.29 -25.48
CA VAL A 138 8.87 4.11 -26.30
C VAL A 138 9.07 2.86 -25.42
N ILE A 139 9.79 2.99 -24.29
CA ILE A 139 10.00 1.89 -23.34
C ILE A 139 8.66 1.45 -22.74
N ASN A 140 7.80 2.43 -22.44
CA ASN A 140 6.48 2.13 -21.89
C ASN A 140 5.61 1.28 -22.85
N ARG A 141 5.65 1.60 -24.16
CA ARG A 141 4.96 0.79 -25.18
C ARG A 141 5.51 -0.64 -25.24
N MET A 142 6.83 -0.81 -25.13
CA MET A 142 7.45 -2.14 -25.08
C MET A 142 7.01 -2.93 -23.85
N VAL A 143 6.96 -2.31 -22.68
CA VAL A 143 6.49 -2.94 -21.44
C VAL A 143 5.02 -3.37 -21.58
N ILE A 144 4.15 -2.53 -22.12
CA ILE A 144 2.74 -2.87 -22.39
C ILE A 144 2.64 -4.07 -23.34
N LEU A 145 3.44 -4.10 -24.40
CA LEU A 145 3.43 -5.22 -25.34
C LEU A 145 3.88 -6.52 -24.66
N ILE A 146 4.93 -6.48 -23.86
CA ILE A 146 5.40 -7.63 -23.07
C ILE A 146 4.30 -8.11 -22.13
N GLU A 147 3.66 -7.21 -21.39
CA GLU A 147 2.58 -7.55 -20.46
C GLU A 147 1.37 -8.18 -21.17
N ARG A 148 1.00 -7.69 -22.36
CA ARG A 148 -0.04 -8.32 -23.22
C ARG A 148 0.34 -9.74 -23.65
N LEU A 149 1.60 -9.97 -24.01
CA LEU A 149 2.07 -11.29 -24.37
C LEU A 149 2.03 -12.25 -23.18
N LEU A 150 2.47 -11.79 -22.00
CA LEU A 150 2.40 -12.54 -20.76
C LEU A 150 0.95 -12.83 -20.34
N GLY A 151 0.06 -11.87 -20.54
CA GLY A 151 -1.37 -11.97 -20.25
C GLY A 151 -2.07 -13.11 -21.00
N LYS A 152 -1.57 -13.51 -22.19
CA LYS A 152 -2.16 -14.62 -22.96
C LYS A 152 -2.14 -15.96 -22.21
N PHE A 153 -1.08 -16.22 -21.45
CA PHE A 153 -0.90 -17.45 -20.68
C PHE A 153 -0.98 -17.24 -19.15
N THR A 154 -1.29 -16.03 -18.69
CA THR A 154 -1.66 -15.79 -17.29
C THR A 154 -3.09 -16.24 -17.08
N THR A 155 -3.33 -17.08 -16.06
CA THR A 155 -4.67 -17.58 -15.74
C THR A 155 -5.52 -16.47 -15.14
N MET A 156 -4.97 -15.72 -14.16
CA MET A 156 -5.66 -14.61 -13.52
C MET A 156 -4.71 -13.47 -13.17
N VAL A 157 -5.16 -12.24 -13.39
CA VAL A 157 -4.50 -11.01 -12.96
C VAL A 157 -5.26 -10.41 -11.78
N ILE A 158 -4.54 -10.08 -10.72
CA ILE A 158 -5.08 -9.36 -9.56
C ILE A 158 -4.60 -7.92 -9.61
N THR A 159 -5.51 -7.00 -9.46
CA THR A 159 -5.25 -5.56 -9.26
C THR A 159 -5.63 -5.18 -7.83
N ILE A 160 -4.96 -4.19 -7.25
CA ILE A 160 -5.17 -3.80 -5.85
C ILE A 160 -6.14 -2.64 -5.67
N SER A 161 -6.66 -2.08 -6.77
CA SER A 161 -7.63 -0.99 -6.76
C SER A 161 -8.47 -1.01 -8.03
N SER A 162 -9.67 -0.45 -7.94
CA SER A 162 -10.59 -0.30 -9.09
C SER A 162 -10.01 0.59 -10.19
N ALA A 163 -9.29 1.65 -9.80
CA ALA A 163 -8.59 2.52 -10.76
C ALA A 163 -7.51 1.77 -11.54
N GLN A 164 -6.71 0.94 -10.86
CA GLN A 164 -5.70 0.10 -11.50
C GLN A 164 -6.34 -0.96 -12.40
N HIS A 165 -7.48 -1.54 -11.97
CA HIS A 165 -8.22 -2.51 -12.77
C HIS A 165 -8.66 -1.89 -14.11
N ALA A 166 -9.33 -0.74 -14.07
CA ALA A 166 -9.76 -0.01 -15.26
C ALA A 166 -8.56 0.32 -16.18
N GLU A 167 -7.41 0.71 -15.60
CA GLU A 167 -6.21 0.98 -16.37
C GLU A 167 -5.67 -0.27 -17.08
N ILE A 168 -5.56 -1.40 -16.39
CA ILE A 168 -5.03 -2.68 -16.93
C ILE A 168 -5.97 -3.23 -18.02
N ILE A 169 -7.27 -3.17 -17.82
CA ILE A 169 -8.27 -3.76 -18.69
C ILE A 169 -8.71 -2.79 -19.80
N ASP A 170 -9.23 -1.62 -19.41
CA ASP A 170 -9.93 -0.72 -20.36
C ASP A 170 -8.94 0.14 -21.15
N LYS A 171 -7.84 0.58 -20.53
CA LYS A 171 -6.87 1.46 -21.17
C LYS A 171 -5.76 0.70 -21.90
N TYR A 172 -5.17 -0.30 -21.23
CA TYR A 172 -4.00 -1.00 -21.79
C TYR A 172 -4.34 -2.36 -22.39
N HIS A 173 -5.52 -2.90 -22.16
CA HIS A 173 -5.97 -4.19 -22.70
C HIS A 173 -4.92 -5.31 -22.49
N ILE A 174 -4.41 -5.43 -21.24
CA ILE A 174 -3.37 -6.41 -20.90
C ILE A 174 -3.94 -7.83 -20.92
N VAL A 175 -5.12 -8.00 -20.32
CA VAL A 175 -5.90 -9.25 -20.36
C VAL A 175 -7.37 -8.91 -20.57
N PRO A 176 -8.20 -9.86 -21.05
CA PRO A 176 -9.65 -9.68 -21.08
C PRO A 176 -10.22 -9.62 -19.65
N LYS A 177 -11.41 -9.03 -19.51
CA LYS A 177 -12.03 -8.75 -18.21
C LYS A 177 -12.21 -9.99 -17.34
N GLU A 178 -12.52 -11.13 -17.96
CA GLU A 178 -12.73 -12.42 -17.31
C GLU A 178 -11.47 -12.98 -16.65
N LYS A 179 -10.30 -12.48 -17.05
CA LYS A 179 -8.99 -12.85 -16.49
C LYS A 179 -8.43 -11.82 -15.51
N ALA A 180 -9.27 -10.92 -14.99
CA ALA A 180 -8.83 -9.94 -14.02
C ALA A 180 -9.86 -9.75 -12.90
N CYS A 181 -9.36 -9.57 -11.68
CA CYS A 181 -10.16 -9.23 -10.52
C CYS A 181 -9.48 -8.16 -9.66
N VAL A 182 -10.27 -7.48 -8.84
CA VAL A 182 -9.76 -6.54 -7.84
C VAL A 182 -9.71 -7.26 -6.50
N ILE A 183 -8.52 -7.37 -5.92
CA ILE A 183 -8.33 -7.82 -4.54
C ILE A 183 -7.43 -6.78 -3.86
N PRO A 184 -7.99 -5.89 -3.03
CA PRO A 184 -7.23 -4.88 -2.31
C PRO A 184 -6.19 -5.50 -1.38
N LEU A 185 -5.14 -4.74 -1.03
CA LEU A 185 -4.14 -5.17 -0.05
C LEU A 185 -4.80 -5.46 1.30
N GLY A 186 -4.17 -6.31 2.10
CA GLY A 186 -4.59 -6.59 3.47
C GLY A 186 -3.49 -6.24 4.47
N PHE A 187 -3.90 -5.74 5.64
CA PHE A 187 -3.01 -5.29 6.71
C PHE A 187 -3.46 -5.84 8.06
N ASP A 188 -2.54 -5.97 9.01
CA ASP A 188 -2.89 -6.16 10.41
C ASP A 188 -3.28 -4.79 11.00
N LEU A 189 -4.59 -4.58 11.11
CA LEU A 189 -5.18 -3.34 11.59
C LEU A 189 -5.52 -3.38 13.09
N SER A 190 -5.43 -4.55 13.72
CA SER A 190 -5.81 -4.76 15.13
C SER A 190 -5.01 -3.88 16.11
N ARG A 191 -3.72 -3.72 15.85
CA ARG A 191 -2.84 -2.88 16.68
C ARG A 191 -3.22 -1.39 16.66
N PHE A 192 -3.75 -0.90 15.53
CA PHE A 192 -4.19 0.49 15.41
C PHE A 192 -5.49 0.73 16.18
N GLU A 193 -6.41 -0.22 16.16
CA GLU A 193 -7.62 -0.17 16.96
C GLU A 193 -7.31 -0.20 18.45
N ALA A 194 -6.46 -1.12 18.89
CA ALA A 194 -6.03 -1.23 20.29
C ALA A 194 -5.33 0.04 20.79
N SER A 195 -4.58 0.75 19.94
CA SER A 195 -3.84 1.95 20.30
C SER A 195 -4.73 3.14 20.69
N LYS A 196 -6.02 3.14 20.32
CA LYS A 196 -6.98 4.19 20.69
C LYS A 196 -7.09 4.40 22.20
N ALA A 197 -6.92 3.33 22.98
CA ALA A 197 -6.93 3.40 24.44
C ALA A 197 -5.83 4.31 25.02
N ASN A 198 -4.74 4.51 24.27
CA ASN A 198 -3.59 5.31 24.68
C ASN A 198 -3.69 6.80 24.26
N ARG A 199 -4.83 7.24 23.70
CA ARG A 199 -4.96 8.58 23.09
C ARG A 199 -4.55 9.70 24.03
N GLU A 200 -5.01 9.71 25.28
CA GLU A 200 -4.71 10.79 26.22
C GLU A 200 -3.22 10.87 26.56
N SER A 201 -2.58 9.73 26.83
CA SER A 201 -1.15 9.68 27.15
C SER A 201 -0.29 10.09 25.95
N ILE A 202 -0.67 9.70 24.73
CA ILE A 202 0.06 10.09 23.52
C ILE A 202 -0.15 11.58 23.23
N ARG A 203 -1.36 12.12 23.37
CA ARG A 203 -1.61 13.57 23.24
C ARG A 203 -0.78 14.39 24.23
N HIS A 204 -0.64 13.91 25.47
CA HIS A 204 0.23 14.54 26.46
C HIS A 204 1.70 14.51 26.03
N ALA A 205 2.20 13.38 25.51
CA ALA A 205 3.56 13.27 24.98
C ALA A 205 3.83 14.19 23.75
N TYR A 206 2.77 14.55 23.02
CA TYR A 206 2.79 15.52 21.91
C TYR A 206 2.57 16.97 22.37
N ASN A 207 2.45 17.24 23.69
CA ASN A 207 2.15 18.52 24.30
C ASN A 207 0.87 19.17 23.74
N LEU A 208 -0.11 18.37 23.36
CA LEU A 208 -1.39 18.83 22.84
C LEU A 208 -2.34 19.26 23.97
N LYS A 209 -2.86 20.47 23.88
CA LYS A 209 -3.92 20.96 24.77
C LYS A 209 -5.25 20.28 24.42
N SER A 210 -6.17 20.18 25.40
CA SER A 210 -7.45 19.48 25.24
C SER A 210 -8.36 20.07 24.15
N HIS A 211 -8.30 21.40 23.95
CA HIS A 211 -9.06 22.10 22.90
C HIS A 211 -8.44 22.01 21.50
N GLN A 212 -7.15 21.71 21.41
CA GLN A 212 -6.45 21.70 20.14
C GLN A 212 -6.84 20.51 19.25
N THR A 213 -7.02 20.78 17.98
CA THR A 213 -7.21 19.79 16.92
C THR A 213 -5.86 19.49 16.26
N ALA A 214 -5.44 18.24 16.33
CA ALA A 214 -4.19 17.78 15.75
C ALA A 214 -4.42 17.23 14.34
N VAL A 215 -3.74 17.80 13.35
CA VAL A 215 -3.83 17.40 11.94
C VAL A 215 -2.47 16.92 11.46
N ALA A 216 -2.40 15.73 10.87
CA ALA A 216 -1.15 15.20 10.36
C ALA A 216 -1.18 14.92 8.84
N ILE A 217 -0.01 15.05 8.22
CA ILE A 217 0.32 14.41 6.95
C ILE A 217 1.45 13.41 7.19
N VAL A 218 1.27 12.16 6.72
CA VAL A 218 2.18 11.05 6.99
C VAL A 218 2.73 10.49 5.70
N GLY A 219 4.05 10.46 5.57
CA GLY A 219 4.71 9.87 4.41
C GLY A 219 6.09 10.43 4.11
N ARG A 220 6.73 9.87 3.07
CA ARG A 220 8.05 10.33 2.63
C ARG A 220 8.00 11.78 2.14
N LEU A 221 8.94 12.62 2.56
CA LEU A 221 9.04 14.02 2.15
C LEU A 221 9.65 14.11 0.74
N ALA A 222 8.81 13.83 -0.26
CA ALA A 222 9.16 13.76 -1.68
C ALA A 222 8.20 14.60 -2.53
N PRO A 223 8.61 15.08 -3.72
CA PRO A 223 7.78 15.95 -4.57
C PRO A 223 6.39 15.40 -4.87
N ILE A 224 6.28 14.08 -5.07
CA ILE A 224 5.01 13.41 -5.39
C ILE A 224 3.97 13.54 -4.28
N LYS A 225 4.38 13.75 -3.01
CA LYS A 225 3.50 13.86 -1.84
C LYS A 225 2.95 15.26 -1.62
N ASN A 226 3.51 16.26 -2.30
CA ASN A 226 3.02 17.64 -2.33
C ASN A 226 2.71 18.25 -0.96
N HIS A 227 3.67 18.18 -0.03
CA HIS A 227 3.53 18.75 1.31
C HIS A 227 3.32 20.27 1.32
N TYR A 228 3.68 20.96 0.25
CA TYR A 228 3.42 22.40 0.10
C TYR A 228 1.94 22.73 0.21
N LEU A 229 1.07 21.97 -0.45
CA LEU A 229 -0.38 22.13 -0.36
C LEU A 229 -0.89 21.99 1.09
N PHE A 230 -0.34 21.05 1.86
CA PHE A 230 -0.69 20.89 3.28
C PHE A 230 -0.24 22.09 4.10
N ILE A 231 0.98 22.61 3.87
CA ILE A 231 1.52 23.78 4.58
C ILE A 231 0.69 25.03 4.27
N ASP A 232 0.35 25.25 2.99
CA ASP A 232 -0.48 26.39 2.58
C ASP A 232 -1.87 26.34 3.23
N ALA A 233 -2.50 25.16 3.27
CA ALA A 233 -3.79 24.97 3.97
C ALA A 233 -3.67 25.16 5.49
N ALA A 234 -2.58 24.69 6.09
CA ALA A 234 -2.31 24.93 7.50
C ALA A 234 -2.19 26.43 7.82
N ALA A 235 -1.54 27.21 6.95
CA ALA A 235 -1.43 28.65 7.11
C ALA A 235 -2.77 29.36 7.04
N LEU A 236 -3.62 29.01 6.06
CA LEU A 236 -4.98 29.55 5.94
C LEU A 236 -5.86 29.18 7.16
N THR A 237 -5.73 27.96 7.64
CA THR A 237 -6.46 27.50 8.83
C THR A 237 -5.99 28.22 10.09
N HIS A 238 -4.67 28.35 10.28
CA HIS A 238 -4.07 29.05 11.41
C HIS A 238 -4.46 30.53 11.44
N GLN A 239 -4.59 31.19 10.29
CA GLN A 239 -5.03 32.57 10.21
C GLN A 239 -6.43 32.76 10.78
N GLN A 240 -7.31 31.78 10.63
CA GLN A 240 -8.69 31.82 11.15
C GLN A 240 -8.78 31.38 12.62
N TYR A 241 -7.95 30.37 13.01
CA TYR A 241 -7.97 29.72 14.33
C TYR A 241 -6.53 29.49 14.83
N PRO A 242 -5.84 30.55 15.29
CA PRO A 242 -4.41 30.54 15.57
C PRO A 242 -3.99 29.65 16.75
N GLU A 243 -4.88 29.37 17.71
CA GLU A 243 -4.55 28.54 18.88
C GLU A 243 -5.19 27.15 18.87
N ASP A 244 -6.13 26.90 17.96
CA ASP A 244 -6.97 25.71 17.99
C ASP A 244 -6.39 24.54 17.20
N PHE A 245 -5.36 24.76 16.40
CA PHE A 245 -4.77 23.73 15.56
C PHE A 245 -3.29 23.50 15.85
N MET A 246 -2.90 22.22 15.80
CA MET A 246 -1.51 21.76 15.70
C MET A 246 -1.34 20.90 14.45
N PHE A 247 -0.36 21.22 13.65
CA PHE A 247 -0.07 20.52 12.39
C PHE A 247 1.20 19.68 12.52
N TYR A 248 1.19 18.48 11.98
CA TYR A 248 2.30 17.55 12.03
C TYR A 248 2.66 17.04 10.63
N ILE A 249 3.91 17.22 10.24
CA ILE A 249 4.50 16.59 9.07
C ILE A 249 5.36 15.43 9.58
N VAL A 250 4.85 14.19 9.39
CA VAL A 250 5.46 12.97 9.92
C VAL A 250 6.13 12.20 8.81
N GLY A 251 7.43 12.05 8.90
CA GLY A 251 8.25 11.36 7.92
C GLY A 251 9.58 12.05 7.65
N ASP A 252 10.33 11.50 6.68
CA ASP A 252 11.61 12.05 6.25
C ASP A 252 11.78 11.94 4.73
N GLY A 253 12.74 12.64 4.16
CA GLY A 253 13.02 12.63 2.73
C GLY A 253 13.75 13.88 2.23
N GLU A 254 14.01 13.88 0.93
CA GLU A 254 14.81 14.89 0.25
C GLU A 254 14.28 16.33 0.37
N LEU A 255 12.99 16.52 0.64
CA LEU A 255 12.39 17.86 0.76
C LEU A 255 12.40 18.43 2.19
N ARG A 256 12.92 17.71 3.20
CA ARG A 256 12.81 18.13 4.61
C ARG A 256 13.27 19.57 4.84
N GLU A 257 14.48 19.90 4.41
CA GLU A 257 15.04 21.23 4.64
C GLU A 257 14.37 22.30 3.75
N SER A 258 13.99 21.94 2.54
CA SER A 258 13.23 22.84 1.65
C SER A 258 11.87 23.20 2.23
N LEU A 259 11.15 22.22 2.81
CA LEU A 259 9.85 22.46 3.44
C LEU A 259 9.98 23.31 4.71
N LYS A 260 11.00 23.10 5.54
CA LYS A 260 11.26 23.96 6.70
C LYS A 260 11.57 25.38 6.28
N THR A 261 12.43 25.58 5.29
CA THR A 261 12.74 26.89 4.73
C THR A 261 11.48 27.56 4.19
N TYR A 262 10.62 26.80 3.49
CA TYR A 262 9.35 27.29 2.97
C TYR A 262 8.43 27.84 4.08
N VAL A 263 8.30 27.09 5.19
CA VAL A 263 7.51 27.55 6.36
C VAL A 263 8.12 28.80 6.97
N CYS A 264 9.43 28.80 7.24
CA CYS A 264 10.08 29.97 7.87
C CYS A 264 9.97 31.23 7.02
N THR A 265 10.05 31.11 5.69
CA THR A 265 10.05 32.25 4.76
C THR A 265 8.64 32.77 4.49
N ASN A 266 7.66 31.88 4.25
CA ASN A 266 6.34 32.30 3.80
C ASN A 266 5.31 32.34 4.95
N TYR A 267 5.50 31.56 6.00
CA TYR A 267 4.53 31.37 7.08
C TYR A 267 5.19 31.34 8.47
N PRO A 268 5.95 32.38 8.88
CA PRO A 268 6.66 32.41 10.17
C PRO A 268 5.71 32.25 11.37
N GLN A 269 4.44 32.61 11.22
CA GLN A 269 3.41 32.40 12.25
C GLN A 269 3.13 30.93 12.57
N LEU A 270 3.45 29.99 11.66
CA LEU A 270 3.27 28.56 11.88
C LEU A 270 4.38 27.90 12.72
N ILE A 271 5.46 28.61 13.06
CA ILE A 271 6.63 28.01 13.72
C ILE A 271 6.25 27.25 15.00
N ASN A 272 5.29 27.76 15.76
CA ASN A 272 4.82 27.15 17.02
C ASN A 272 3.65 26.17 16.82
N SER A 273 3.02 26.12 15.65
CA SER A 273 1.81 25.34 15.37
C SER A 273 2.06 24.23 14.34
N LEU A 274 3.24 24.19 13.71
CA LEU A 274 3.61 23.15 12.73
C LEU A 274 4.91 22.45 13.12
N VAL A 275 4.82 21.16 13.35
CA VAL A 275 5.89 20.31 13.85
C VAL A 275 6.37 19.34 12.76
N PHE A 276 7.66 19.34 12.46
CA PHE A 276 8.29 18.32 11.63
C PHE A 276 8.77 17.17 12.52
N LYS A 277 8.08 16.04 12.45
CA LYS A 277 8.47 14.82 13.14
C LYS A 277 9.19 13.90 12.16
N SER A 278 10.31 13.34 12.59
CA SER A 278 11.07 12.39 11.78
C SER A 278 10.30 11.09 11.58
N TRP A 279 10.92 10.13 10.92
CA TRP A 279 10.33 8.82 10.71
C TRP A 279 9.89 8.18 12.03
N VAL A 280 8.64 7.77 12.11
CA VAL A 280 8.06 7.02 13.23
C VAL A 280 7.92 5.58 12.79
N THR A 281 8.60 4.67 13.48
CA THR A 281 8.63 3.24 13.13
C THR A 281 7.30 2.56 13.44
N ASP A 282 6.72 2.88 14.59
CA ASP A 282 5.40 2.39 14.99
C ASP A 282 4.38 3.53 15.04
N MET A 283 3.53 3.58 14.05
CA MET A 283 2.51 4.62 13.94
C MET A 283 1.40 4.51 14.98
N THR A 284 1.32 3.42 15.75
CA THR A 284 0.42 3.33 16.92
C THR A 284 0.82 4.29 18.05
N GLU A 285 2.04 4.81 18.01
CA GLU A 285 2.54 5.86 18.92
C GLU A 285 2.28 7.29 18.39
N CYS A 286 1.68 7.42 17.21
CA CYS A 286 1.45 8.70 16.56
C CYS A 286 -0.04 8.95 16.26
N TYR A 287 -0.69 8.05 15.54
CA TYR A 287 -2.07 8.24 15.11
C TYR A 287 -3.04 8.55 16.26
N PRO A 288 -2.99 7.91 17.44
CA PRO A 288 -3.98 8.21 18.48
C PRO A 288 -3.98 9.68 18.97
N ALA A 289 -2.87 10.40 18.77
CA ALA A 289 -2.83 11.84 19.09
C ALA A 289 -3.59 12.70 18.08
N MET A 290 -3.79 12.23 16.86
CA MET A 290 -4.35 13.01 15.76
C MET A 290 -5.88 13.03 15.77
N ASP A 291 -6.45 14.10 15.22
CA ASP A 291 -7.88 14.28 15.00
C ASP A 291 -8.25 14.13 13.52
N MET A 292 -7.32 14.41 12.62
CA MET A 292 -7.45 14.27 11.17
C MET A 292 -6.11 13.90 10.56
N VAL A 293 -6.15 13.12 9.46
CA VAL A 293 -4.95 12.83 8.65
C VAL A 293 -5.21 13.23 7.20
N CYS A 294 -4.26 13.98 6.63
CA CYS A 294 -4.35 14.49 5.27
C CYS A 294 -3.42 13.75 4.33
N LEU A 295 -3.81 13.68 3.06
CA LEU A 295 -2.96 13.26 1.94
C LEU A 295 -3.14 14.24 0.79
N THR A 296 -2.04 14.89 0.36
CA THR A 296 -2.06 15.93 -0.67
C THR A 296 -1.33 15.52 -1.95
N SER A 297 -1.06 14.24 -2.11
CA SER A 297 -0.25 13.67 -3.18
C SER A 297 -0.76 13.99 -4.58
N PHE A 298 0.17 14.03 -5.55
CA PHE A 298 -0.16 14.10 -6.97
C PHE A 298 -0.55 12.74 -7.57
N ASN A 299 -0.06 11.64 -6.99
CA ASN A 299 -0.38 10.28 -7.41
C ASN A 299 -0.14 9.27 -6.26
N GLU A 300 -1.01 8.28 -6.17
CA GLU A 300 -0.91 7.17 -5.18
C GLU A 300 -1.36 5.85 -5.82
N GLY A 301 -0.77 4.74 -5.35
CA GLY A 301 -1.33 3.42 -5.58
C GLY A 301 -2.42 3.13 -4.54
N THR A 302 -2.02 2.54 -3.43
CA THR A 302 -2.84 2.33 -2.23
C THR A 302 -2.17 3.09 -1.09
N PRO A 303 -2.66 4.27 -0.67
CA PRO A 303 -2.05 5.05 0.42
C PRO A 303 -2.29 4.39 1.78
N VAL A 304 -1.33 3.57 2.22
CA VAL A 304 -1.38 2.81 3.47
C VAL A 304 -1.58 3.71 4.70
N SER A 305 -0.98 4.90 4.69
CA SER A 305 -1.13 5.86 5.79
C SER A 305 -2.58 6.28 6.06
N LEU A 306 -3.43 6.33 5.03
CA LEU A 306 -4.87 6.61 5.19
C LEU A 306 -5.62 5.40 5.75
N ILE A 307 -5.23 4.18 5.38
CA ILE A 307 -5.82 2.94 5.92
C ILE A 307 -5.50 2.82 7.41
N GLU A 308 -4.23 3.04 7.79
CA GLU A 308 -3.78 3.00 9.19
C GLU A 308 -4.45 4.09 10.04
N ALA A 309 -4.57 5.32 9.51
CA ALA A 309 -5.26 6.41 10.18
C ALA A 309 -6.73 6.06 10.43
N GLN A 310 -7.44 5.57 9.44
CA GLN A 310 -8.82 5.13 9.56
C GLN A 310 -8.99 3.96 10.54
N ALA A 311 -8.06 2.99 10.55
CA ALA A 311 -8.03 1.91 11.53
C ALA A 311 -7.85 2.43 12.97
N SER A 312 -7.10 3.54 13.13
CA SER A 312 -6.99 4.27 14.40
C SER A 312 -8.23 5.12 14.72
N GLY A 313 -9.28 5.05 13.91
CA GLY A 313 -10.51 5.84 14.08
C GLY A 313 -10.31 7.32 13.76
N ILE A 314 -9.49 7.68 12.80
CA ILE A 314 -9.21 9.05 12.42
C ILE A 314 -9.79 9.31 11.04
N PRO A 315 -10.69 10.30 10.90
CA PRO A 315 -11.18 10.74 9.58
C PRO A 315 -10.02 11.27 8.72
N VAL A 316 -10.12 11.03 7.43
CA VAL A 316 -9.07 11.39 6.48
C VAL A 316 -9.56 12.40 5.45
N ILE A 317 -8.63 13.25 4.97
CA ILE A 317 -8.90 14.21 3.88
C ILE A 317 -7.83 14.01 2.81
N SER A 318 -8.24 13.77 1.58
CA SER A 318 -7.29 13.43 0.51
C SER A 318 -7.58 14.12 -0.80
N THR A 319 -6.54 14.43 -1.56
CA THR A 319 -6.67 14.71 -3.00
C THR A 319 -7.20 13.48 -3.74
N ASN A 320 -7.99 13.72 -4.79
CA ASN A 320 -8.58 12.68 -5.63
C ASN A 320 -7.53 12.12 -6.61
N VAL A 321 -6.76 11.13 -6.17
CA VAL A 321 -5.66 10.55 -6.95
C VAL A 321 -5.56 9.04 -6.78
N GLY A 322 -5.29 8.32 -7.87
CA GLY A 322 -5.05 6.88 -7.86
C GLY A 322 -6.12 6.07 -7.15
N GLY A 323 -5.72 5.20 -6.23
CA GLY A 323 -6.61 4.31 -5.47
C GLY A 323 -7.29 4.94 -4.25
N VAL A 324 -7.26 6.26 -4.07
CA VAL A 324 -7.87 6.95 -2.90
C VAL A 324 -9.38 6.68 -2.81
N LYS A 325 -10.08 6.63 -3.94
CA LYS A 325 -11.53 6.35 -3.97
C LYS A 325 -11.90 4.95 -3.45
N ASP A 326 -10.98 4.01 -3.50
CA ASP A 326 -11.21 2.67 -2.95
C ASP A 326 -10.97 2.64 -1.42
N ILE A 327 -10.33 3.69 -0.85
CA ILE A 327 -9.92 3.75 0.57
C ILE A 327 -10.81 4.67 1.39
N ILE A 328 -11.48 5.61 0.76
CA ILE A 328 -12.36 6.59 1.42
C ILE A 328 -13.78 6.38 0.92
N ASP A 329 -14.69 6.03 1.83
CA ASP A 329 -16.13 6.17 1.59
C ASP A 329 -16.49 7.65 1.83
N GLU A 330 -16.70 8.37 0.72
CA GLU A 330 -16.80 9.83 0.70
C GLU A 330 -17.92 10.33 1.60
N ASN A 331 -17.63 11.29 2.46
CA ASN A 331 -18.50 11.85 3.49
C ASN A 331 -18.94 10.88 4.60
N GLN A 332 -18.52 9.61 4.57
CA GLN A 332 -18.76 8.64 5.63
C GLN A 332 -17.50 8.37 6.46
N THR A 333 -16.35 8.16 5.82
CA THR A 333 -15.08 7.86 6.49
C THR A 333 -14.04 8.96 6.34
N GLY A 334 -14.25 9.87 5.40
CA GLY A 334 -13.36 10.97 5.09
C GLY A 334 -13.88 11.83 3.95
N ILE A 335 -13.03 12.73 3.48
CA ILE A 335 -13.34 13.73 2.45
C ILE A 335 -12.35 13.59 1.30
N ILE A 336 -12.88 13.58 0.06
CA ILE A 336 -12.08 13.62 -1.16
C ILE A 336 -12.19 15.01 -1.77
N LEU A 337 -11.05 15.72 -1.82
CA LEU A 337 -10.98 17.06 -2.41
C LEU A 337 -11.29 17.00 -3.91
N GLN A 338 -12.13 17.89 -4.37
CA GLN A 338 -12.49 17.98 -5.79
C GLN A 338 -11.40 18.71 -6.60
N GLY A 339 -10.65 19.60 -5.94
CA GLY A 339 -9.49 20.31 -6.49
C GLY A 339 -8.19 19.94 -5.76
N LYS A 340 -7.14 20.69 -6.06
CA LYS A 340 -5.86 20.67 -5.34
C LYS A 340 -5.60 22.06 -4.78
N SER A 341 -6.57 22.58 -4.02
CA SER A 341 -6.56 23.93 -3.47
C SER A 341 -6.33 23.90 -1.96
N ALA A 342 -5.47 24.77 -1.49
CA ALA A 342 -5.24 24.98 -0.05
C ALA A 342 -6.49 25.52 0.64
N ASP A 343 -7.28 26.37 -0.04
CA ASP A 343 -8.55 26.89 0.49
C ASP A 343 -9.56 25.78 0.73
N GLU A 344 -9.68 24.83 -0.21
CA GLU A 344 -10.60 23.70 -0.09
C GLU A 344 -10.18 22.79 1.08
N LEU A 345 -8.90 22.48 1.21
CA LEU A 345 -8.40 21.68 2.33
C LEU A 345 -8.61 22.41 3.66
N SER A 346 -8.26 23.70 3.75
CA SER A 346 -8.47 24.53 4.94
C SER A 346 -9.95 24.57 5.35
N LYS A 347 -10.86 24.76 4.38
CA LYS A 347 -12.31 24.73 4.62
C LYS A 347 -12.75 23.44 5.31
N TYR A 348 -12.33 22.28 4.83
CA TYR A 348 -12.72 21.00 5.42
C TYR A 348 -12.04 20.74 6.78
N LEU A 349 -10.81 21.24 6.99
CA LEU A 349 -10.16 21.19 8.30
C LEU A 349 -10.99 21.96 9.34
N VAL A 350 -11.43 23.17 9.00
CA VAL A 350 -12.28 24.01 9.87
C VAL A 350 -13.67 23.38 10.06
N GLU A 351 -14.29 22.86 9.01
CA GLU A 351 -15.59 22.19 9.10
C GLU A 351 -15.56 21.02 10.09
N LEU A 352 -14.56 20.13 9.96
CA LEU A 352 -14.41 19.00 10.88
C LEU A 352 -13.97 19.40 12.28
N HIS A 353 -13.25 20.51 12.44
CA HIS A 353 -12.94 21.08 13.76
C HIS A 353 -14.21 21.54 14.48
N LEU A 354 -15.03 22.34 13.81
CA LEU A 354 -16.25 22.89 14.38
C LEU A 354 -17.35 21.83 14.58
N ASN A 355 -17.41 20.82 13.71
CA ASN A 355 -18.43 19.78 13.80
C ASN A 355 -17.89 18.49 14.42
N LYS A 356 -17.73 18.49 15.74
CA LYS A 356 -17.22 17.34 16.50
C LYS A 356 -18.09 16.09 16.31
N ASN A 357 -19.40 16.23 16.19
CA ASN A 357 -20.31 15.10 15.99
C ASN A 357 -20.07 14.41 14.64
N LEU A 358 -19.87 15.19 13.57
CA LEU A 358 -19.53 14.67 12.25
C LEU A 358 -18.19 13.92 12.30
N ARG A 359 -17.18 14.52 12.96
CA ARG A 359 -15.85 13.90 13.11
C ARG A 359 -15.92 12.58 13.87
N VAL A 360 -16.70 12.49 14.95
CA VAL A 360 -16.90 11.24 15.70
C VAL A 360 -17.62 10.19 14.87
N LYS A 361 -18.66 10.57 14.13
CA LYS A 361 -19.37 9.66 13.21
C LYS A 361 -18.44 9.11 12.14
N MET A 362 -17.67 9.99 11.48
CA MET A 362 -16.67 9.57 10.49
C MET A 362 -15.61 8.63 11.09
N SER A 363 -15.15 8.90 12.30
CA SER A 363 -14.20 8.07 13.04
C SER A 363 -14.70 6.63 13.23
N GLN A 364 -15.95 6.46 13.63
CA GLN A 364 -16.56 5.13 13.81
C GLN A 364 -16.71 4.39 12.49
N ASN A 365 -17.24 5.07 11.48
CA ASN A 365 -17.41 4.49 10.15
C ASN A 365 -16.06 4.10 9.51
N ALA A 366 -15.03 4.95 9.67
CA ALA A 366 -13.70 4.72 9.12
C ALA A 366 -13.08 3.41 9.62
N CYS A 367 -13.20 3.15 10.93
CA CYS A 367 -12.67 1.93 11.52
C CYS A 367 -13.34 0.67 10.94
N ASN A 368 -14.67 0.65 10.89
CA ASN A 368 -15.43 -0.48 10.36
C ASN A 368 -15.11 -0.71 8.87
N PHE A 369 -15.13 0.36 8.10
CA PHE A 369 -14.85 0.30 6.66
C PHE A 369 -13.50 -0.31 6.34
N VAL A 370 -12.41 0.15 7.00
CA VAL A 370 -11.09 -0.39 6.69
C VAL A 370 -10.88 -1.80 7.23
N GLN A 371 -11.52 -2.18 8.32
CA GLN A 371 -11.49 -3.55 8.81
C GLN A 371 -12.16 -4.52 7.82
N GLU A 372 -13.29 -4.13 7.25
CA GLU A 372 -13.99 -4.93 6.25
C GLU A 372 -13.24 -5.01 4.92
N GLN A 373 -12.64 -3.90 4.46
CA GLN A 373 -12.06 -3.80 3.13
C GLN A 373 -10.56 -4.13 3.07
N PHE A 374 -9.81 -3.90 4.17
CA PHE A 374 -8.34 -3.94 4.16
C PHE A 374 -7.71 -4.79 5.26
N SER A 375 -8.49 -5.62 5.99
CA SER A 375 -7.90 -6.59 6.91
C SER A 375 -7.18 -7.71 6.16
N TYR A 376 -6.11 -8.25 6.74
CA TYR A 376 -5.41 -9.39 6.14
C TYR A 376 -6.29 -10.65 6.10
N GLN A 377 -7.24 -10.79 7.02
CA GLN A 377 -8.19 -11.91 7.03
C GLN A 377 -9.06 -11.90 5.76
N ARG A 378 -9.60 -10.72 5.38
CA ARG A 378 -10.35 -10.56 4.12
C ARG A 378 -9.45 -10.89 2.92
N LEU A 379 -8.20 -10.35 2.86
CA LEU A 379 -7.26 -10.66 1.79
C LEU A 379 -7.03 -12.17 1.63
N VAL A 380 -6.81 -12.86 2.74
CA VAL A 380 -6.58 -14.32 2.75
C VAL A 380 -7.81 -15.06 2.23
N THR A 381 -9.01 -14.68 2.70
CA THR A 381 -10.27 -15.29 2.25
C THR A 381 -10.50 -15.10 0.76
N ASP A 382 -10.30 -13.89 0.23
CA ASP A 382 -10.50 -13.60 -1.19
C ASP A 382 -9.52 -14.37 -2.07
N VAL A 383 -8.26 -14.47 -1.65
CA VAL A 383 -7.23 -15.20 -2.41
C VAL A 383 -7.44 -16.72 -2.32
N ASP A 384 -7.88 -17.24 -1.18
CA ASP A 384 -8.23 -18.66 -1.03
C ASP A 384 -9.40 -19.05 -1.95
N GLN A 385 -10.47 -18.26 -1.95
CA GLN A 385 -11.61 -18.46 -2.86
C GLN A 385 -11.18 -18.41 -4.33
N LEU A 386 -10.32 -17.45 -4.69
CA LEU A 386 -9.79 -17.35 -6.04
C LEU A 386 -8.98 -18.59 -6.42
N TYR A 387 -8.03 -19.02 -5.57
CA TYR A 387 -7.19 -20.19 -5.85
C TYR A 387 -8.03 -21.46 -5.98
N THR A 388 -8.98 -21.66 -5.07
CA THR A 388 -9.89 -22.81 -5.11
C THR A 388 -10.68 -22.84 -6.41
N SER A 389 -11.21 -21.70 -6.85
CA SER A 389 -11.96 -21.59 -8.11
C SER A 389 -11.11 -21.87 -9.36
N LEU A 390 -9.85 -21.40 -9.36
CA LEU A 390 -8.95 -21.59 -10.49
C LEU A 390 -8.48 -23.05 -10.60
N LEU A 391 -8.18 -23.69 -9.47
CA LEU A 391 -7.74 -25.08 -9.42
C LEU A 391 -8.85 -26.09 -9.71
N ALA A 392 -10.11 -25.71 -9.47
CA ALA A 392 -11.26 -26.57 -9.80
C ALA A 392 -11.60 -26.59 -11.31
N ASN A 393 -11.08 -25.64 -12.08
CA ASN A 393 -11.35 -25.49 -13.51
C ASN A 393 -10.22 -26.07 -14.41
N GLU A 394 -9.18 -26.64 -13.81
CA GLU A 394 -8.07 -27.32 -14.47
C GLU A 394 -8.27 -28.84 -14.45
#